data_731fd575eca64f3621982bdabd06c38b
#
_entry.id   731fd575eca64f3621982bdabd06c38b
#
_cell.length_a   1.000
_cell.length_b   1.000
_cell.length_c   1.000
_cell.angle_alpha   90.00
_cell.angle_beta   90.00
_cell.angle_gamma   90.00
#
_symmetry.space_group_name_H-M   'P 1'
#
loop_
_entity.id
_entity.type
_entity.pdbx_description
1 polymer ?
#
loop_
_entity_poly.entity_id
_entity_poly.type
_entity_poly.pdbx_seq_one_letter_code
_entity_poly.pdbx_strand_id
1 'polypeptide(L)'
;MFCIRNAKNFLNKTGLRSLYFALIHSHLSYCPIIMSCTSNSNINKLFKVQKKAIRIITNSKYNAHTLPLFYDNKILPLSKIFRYEKLKFMHAINFNYAIESFENVWNKNVNRDLNIQLRNDDLFQMPAPNCEFFKRMPIFSLPLEWNNSGDLRFYDNFIIFISVLKNKLFDEVYSELGLAD
;
A
#
# COMPACT_ATOMS: atom_id res chain seq x y z
N MET A 1 7.85 -7.11 19.23
CA MET A 1 9.16 -6.39 19.32
C MET A 1 10.17 -7.09 20.23
N PHE A 2 9.76 -7.60 21.38
CA PHE A 2 10.63 -8.35 22.31
C PHE A 2 11.31 -9.55 21.62
N CYS A 3 10.53 -10.40 20.93
CA CYS A 3 11.06 -11.59 20.23
C CYS A 3 12.15 -11.24 19.21
N ILE A 4 11.95 -10.22 18.36
CA ILE A 4 12.95 -9.84 17.35
C ILE A 4 14.24 -9.29 18.01
N ARG A 5 14.08 -8.55 19.12
CA ARG A 5 15.25 -8.02 19.85
C ARG A 5 16.09 -9.12 20.47
N ASN A 6 15.47 -10.13 21.08
CA ASN A 6 16.19 -11.27 21.64
C ASN A 6 16.80 -12.14 20.55
N ALA A 7 16.06 -12.39 19.47
CA ALA A 7 16.54 -13.18 18.33
C ALA A 7 17.75 -12.57 17.62
N LYS A 8 17.96 -11.24 17.74
CA LYS A 8 19.10 -10.53 17.14
C LYS A 8 20.46 -11.10 17.56
N ASN A 9 20.56 -11.63 18.76
CA ASN A 9 21.82 -12.18 19.29
C ASN A 9 22.13 -13.57 18.72
N PHE A 10 21.16 -14.26 18.13
CA PHE A 10 21.26 -15.64 17.66
C PHE A 10 21.07 -15.81 16.16
N LEU A 11 20.40 -14.85 15.51
CA LEU A 11 20.05 -14.94 14.10
C LEU A 11 20.82 -13.93 13.26
N ASN A 12 21.16 -14.37 12.05
CA ASN A 12 21.70 -13.49 11.02
C ASN A 12 20.61 -12.54 10.46
N LYS A 13 21.01 -11.58 9.62
CA LYS A 13 20.12 -10.59 9.01
C LYS A 13 18.95 -11.23 8.24
N THR A 14 19.21 -12.34 7.54
CA THR A 14 18.17 -13.06 6.77
C THR A 14 17.12 -13.67 7.70
N GLY A 15 17.55 -14.33 8.79
CA GLY A 15 16.66 -14.89 9.81
C GLY A 15 15.81 -13.81 10.50
N LEU A 16 16.41 -12.67 10.86
CA LEU A 16 15.71 -11.53 11.43
C LEU A 16 14.67 -10.94 10.45
N ARG A 17 15.01 -10.89 9.15
CA ARG A 17 14.08 -10.47 8.11
C ARG A 17 12.91 -11.44 7.99
N SER A 18 13.13 -12.74 8.06
CA SER A 18 12.04 -13.75 8.06
C SER A 18 11.13 -13.58 9.28
N LEU A 19 11.70 -13.34 10.47
CA LEU A 19 10.93 -13.03 11.67
C LEU A 19 10.10 -11.74 11.52
N TYR A 20 10.63 -10.72 10.85
CA TYR A 20 9.87 -9.52 10.57
C TYR A 20 8.62 -9.84 9.72
N PHE A 21 8.78 -10.61 8.64
CA PHE A 21 7.64 -10.98 7.80
C PHE A 21 6.63 -11.84 8.55
N ALA A 22 7.07 -12.76 9.37
CA ALA A 22 6.19 -13.63 10.16
C ALA A 22 5.43 -12.89 11.28
N LEU A 23 6.11 -12.00 12.03
CA LEU A 23 5.57 -11.43 13.28
C LEU A 23 5.06 -9.99 13.14
N ILE A 24 5.51 -9.24 12.14
CA ILE A 24 5.13 -7.83 12.00
C ILE A 24 4.39 -7.61 10.69
N HIS A 25 4.99 -7.99 9.57
CA HIS A 25 4.38 -7.76 8.27
C HIS A 25 3.04 -8.50 8.13
N SER A 26 2.93 -9.72 8.64
CA SER A 26 1.67 -10.47 8.67
C SER A 26 0.53 -9.71 9.35
N HIS A 27 0.81 -9.02 10.46
CA HIS A 27 -0.18 -8.17 11.12
C HIS A 27 -0.46 -6.88 10.34
N LEU A 28 0.55 -6.27 9.73
CA LEU A 28 0.39 -5.04 8.95
C LEU A 28 -0.36 -5.28 7.62
N SER A 29 -0.27 -6.50 7.07
CA SER A 29 -0.98 -6.93 5.87
C SER A 29 -2.32 -7.61 6.15
N TYR A 30 -2.73 -7.70 7.43
CA TYR A 30 -4.08 -8.16 7.78
C TYR A 30 -5.06 -7.00 7.66
N CYS A 31 -6.04 -7.13 6.76
CA CYS A 31 -7.05 -6.09 6.48
C CYS A 31 -6.48 -4.67 6.26
N PRO A 32 -5.42 -4.46 5.46
CA PRO A 32 -4.70 -3.18 5.37
C PRO A 32 -5.58 -2.06 4.80
N ILE A 33 -6.55 -2.38 3.96
CA ILE A 33 -7.53 -1.41 3.43
C ILE A 33 -8.32 -0.80 4.58
N ILE A 34 -8.88 -1.62 5.47
CA ILE A 34 -9.64 -1.14 6.64
C ILE A 34 -8.73 -0.40 7.63
N MET A 35 -7.52 -0.93 7.86
CA MET A 35 -6.53 -0.26 8.73
C MET A 35 -6.15 1.13 8.19
N SER A 36 -6.11 1.31 6.88
CA SER A 36 -5.81 2.61 6.26
C SER A 36 -6.89 3.67 6.49
N CYS A 37 -8.11 3.26 6.87
CA CYS A 37 -9.23 4.18 7.16
C CYS A 37 -9.17 4.78 8.56
N THR A 38 -8.31 4.26 9.43
CA THR A 38 -8.16 4.77 10.81
C THR A 38 -7.54 6.16 10.85
N SER A 39 -7.48 6.76 12.04
CA SER A 39 -6.90 8.09 12.22
C SER A 39 -5.39 8.09 11.94
N ASN A 40 -4.86 9.22 11.46
CA ASN A 40 -3.42 9.40 11.22
C ASN A 40 -2.59 9.14 12.48
N SER A 41 -3.12 9.44 13.67
CA SER A 41 -2.46 9.15 14.95
C SER A 41 -2.20 7.66 15.12
N ASN A 42 -3.19 6.80 14.83
CA ASN A 42 -3.06 5.36 14.92
C ASN A 42 -2.13 4.79 13.83
N ILE A 43 -2.24 5.28 12.60
CA ILE A 43 -1.30 4.91 11.52
C ILE A 43 0.14 5.24 11.92
N ASN A 44 0.37 6.41 12.50
CA ASN A 44 1.70 6.82 12.99
C ASN A 44 2.22 5.92 14.12
N LYS A 45 1.36 5.43 15.00
CA LYS A 45 1.76 4.45 16.05
C LYS A 45 2.24 3.15 15.41
N LEU A 46 1.50 2.61 14.44
CA LEU A 46 1.89 1.40 13.70
C LEU A 46 3.19 1.60 12.92
N PHE A 47 3.34 2.73 12.24
CA PHE A 47 4.56 3.05 11.51
C PHE A 47 5.78 3.19 12.44
N LYS A 48 5.62 3.75 13.64
CA LYS A 48 6.68 3.78 14.66
C LYS A 48 7.12 2.37 15.07
N VAL A 49 6.19 1.41 15.17
CA VAL A 49 6.53 0.00 15.45
C VAL A 49 7.33 -0.59 14.28
N GLN A 50 6.90 -0.37 13.05
CA GLN A 50 7.62 -0.82 11.86
C GLN A 50 9.03 -0.23 11.78
N LYS A 51 9.19 1.09 12.03
CA LYS A 51 10.49 1.77 12.09
C LYS A 51 11.43 1.19 13.17
N LYS A 52 10.89 0.84 14.33
CA LYS A 52 11.68 0.18 15.39
C LYS A 52 12.15 -1.20 14.95
N ALA A 53 11.29 -1.97 14.26
CA ALA A 53 11.63 -3.30 13.77
C ALA A 53 12.79 -3.25 12.76
N ILE A 54 12.70 -2.37 11.76
CA ILE A 54 13.74 -2.29 10.73
C ILE A 54 15.09 -1.91 11.33
N ARG A 55 15.15 -0.99 12.31
CA ARG A 55 16.39 -0.64 13.00
C ARG A 55 17.00 -1.82 13.75
N ILE A 56 16.18 -2.69 14.36
CA ILE A 56 16.67 -3.90 15.04
C ILE A 56 17.27 -4.88 14.03
N ILE A 57 16.57 -5.12 12.92
CA ILE A 57 17.01 -6.04 11.86
C ILE A 57 18.33 -5.61 11.25
N THR A 58 18.50 -4.30 11.02
CA THR A 58 19.69 -3.73 10.40
C THR A 58 20.80 -3.39 11.40
N ASN A 59 20.60 -3.66 12.68
CA ASN A 59 21.54 -3.27 13.75
C ASN A 59 21.88 -1.78 13.74
N SER A 60 20.95 -0.93 13.33
CA SER A 60 21.15 0.50 13.20
C SER A 60 20.90 1.23 14.53
N LYS A 61 21.49 2.43 14.67
CA LYS A 61 21.26 3.31 15.83
C LYS A 61 19.78 3.66 15.97
N TYR A 62 19.34 3.95 17.20
CA TYR A 62 17.93 4.27 17.51
C TYR A 62 17.40 5.48 16.70
N ASN A 63 18.23 6.46 16.44
CA ASN A 63 17.90 7.67 15.69
C ASN A 63 18.20 7.57 14.18
N ALA A 64 18.67 6.41 13.67
CA ALA A 64 18.98 6.25 12.26
C ALA A 64 17.77 6.55 11.38
N HIS A 65 17.99 7.22 10.26
CA HIS A 65 16.98 7.44 9.24
C HIS A 65 16.49 6.11 8.68
N THR A 66 15.19 5.91 8.57
CA THR A 66 14.64 4.58 8.28
C THR A 66 14.30 4.34 6.82
N LEU A 67 14.14 5.38 5.98
CA LEU A 67 13.84 5.20 4.56
C LEU A 67 14.92 4.39 3.82
N PRO A 68 16.23 4.70 3.96
CA PRO A 68 17.28 3.89 3.34
C PRO A 68 17.22 2.43 3.82
N LEU A 69 16.97 2.22 5.13
CA LEU A 69 16.88 0.88 5.69
C LEU A 69 15.72 0.06 5.12
N PHE A 70 14.59 0.69 4.81
CA PHE A 70 13.46 0.05 4.14
C PHE A 70 13.85 -0.36 2.71
N TYR A 71 14.46 0.54 1.97
CA TYR A 71 14.89 0.30 0.59
C TYR A 71 15.91 -0.83 0.49
N ASP A 72 17.02 -0.77 1.26
CA ASP A 72 18.11 -1.75 1.26
C ASP A 72 17.65 -3.16 1.65
N ASN A 73 16.64 -3.26 2.50
CA ASN A 73 16.09 -4.54 2.93
C ASN A 73 14.89 -5.00 2.10
N LYS A 74 14.52 -4.25 1.06
CA LYS A 74 13.35 -4.52 0.21
C LYS A 74 12.08 -4.76 1.04
N ILE A 75 11.84 -3.88 2.01
CA ILE A 75 10.67 -3.85 2.87
C ILE A 75 9.89 -2.57 2.56
N LEU A 76 8.62 -2.68 2.21
CA LEU A 76 7.79 -1.51 1.96
C LEU A 76 7.42 -0.81 3.29
N PRO A 77 7.51 0.54 3.36
CA PRO A 77 6.92 1.32 4.44
C PRO A 77 5.40 1.13 4.53
N LEU A 78 4.83 1.34 5.71
CA LEU A 78 3.40 1.09 5.98
C LEU A 78 2.46 1.81 4.99
N SER A 79 2.74 3.05 4.63
CA SER A 79 1.96 3.82 3.65
C SER A 79 1.95 3.14 2.27
N LYS A 80 3.09 2.61 1.83
CA LYS A 80 3.22 1.90 0.56
C LYS A 80 2.57 0.51 0.62
N ILE A 81 2.55 -0.16 1.79
CA ILE A 81 1.79 -1.41 1.99
C ILE A 81 0.30 -1.14 1.80
N PHE A 82 -0.24 -0.07 2.39
CA PHE A 82 -1.64 0.28 2.22
C PHE A 82 -1.99 0.57 0.77
N ARG A 83 -1.15 1.35 0.08
CA ARG A 83 -1.33 1.66 -1.33
C ARG A 83 -1.24 0.42 -2.22
N TYR A 84 -0.29 -0.47 -1.94
CA TYR A 84 -0.14 -1.74 -2.65
C TYR A 84 -1.41 -2.59 -2.58
N GLU A 85 -1.98 -2.77 -1.38
CA GLU A 85 -3.17 -3.59 -1.21
C GLU A 85 -4.44 -2.93 -1.76
N LYS A 86 -4.56 -1.60 -1.68
CA LYS A 86 -5.65 -0.87 -2.32
C LYS A 86 -5.65 -1.04 -3.83
N LEU A 87 -4.51 -0.84 -4.48
CA LEU A 87 -4.38 -0.97 -5.93
C LEU A 87 -4.58 -2.42 -6.39
N LYS A 88 -4.09 -3.38 -5.63
CA LYS A 88 -4.31 -4.81 -5.88
C LYS A 88 -5.79 -5.18 -5.82
N PHE A 89 -6.51 -4.67 -4.84
CA PHE A 89 -7.95 -4.88 -4.69
C PHE A 89 -8.73 -4.23 -5.84
N MET A 90 -8.40 -2.98 -6.20
CA MET A 90 -9.06 -2.28 -7.31
C MET A 90 -8.76 -2.93 -8.67
N HIS A 91 -7.57 -3.48 -8.85
CA HIS A 91 -7.27 -4.29 -10.04
C HIS A 91 -8.21 -5.50 -10.15
N ALA A 92 -8.40 -6.22 -9.04
CA ALA A 92 -9.29 -7.37 -9.02
C ALA A 92 -10.75 -6.99 -9.37
N ILE A 93 -11.22 -5.82 -8.90
CA ILE A 93 -12.54 -5.29 -9.26
C ILE A 93 -12.58 -4.88 -10.74
N ASN A 94 -11.56 -4.15 -11.22
CA ASN A 94 -11.54 -3.63 -12.58
C ASN A 94 -11.58 -4.71 -13.65
N PHE A 95 -10.97 -5.87 -13.37
CA PHE A 95 -10.87 -7.00 -14.29
C PHE A 95 -11.76 -8.20 -13.91
N ASN A 96 -12.76 -7.98 -13.04
CA ASN A 96 -13.76 -8.97 -12.62
C ASN A 96 -13.18 -10.23 -11.97
N TYR A 97 -12.08 -10.09 -11.23
CA TYR A 97 -11.50 -11.16 -10.38
C TYR A 97 -11.98 -11.09 -8.93
N ALA A 98 -12.76 -10.04 -8.59
CA ALA A 98 -13.32 -9.86 -7.26
C ALA A 98 -14.59 -10.70 -7.07
N ILE A 99 -15.03 -10.80 -5.81
CA ILE A 99 -16.31 -11.44 -5.45
C ILE A 99 -17.44 -10.58 -6.03
N GLU A 100 -18.46 -11.22 -6.61
CA GLU A 100 -19.64 -10.60 -7.25
C GLU A 100 -20.27 -9.48 -6.40
N SER A 101 -20.23 -9.63 -5.07
CA SER A 101 -20.79 -8.64 -4.13
C SER A 101 -20.16 -7.24 -4.25
N PHE A 102 -19.00 -7.11 -4.87
CA PHE A 102 -18.30 -5.84 -5.06
C PHE A 102 -18.43 -5.24 -6.46
N GLU A 103 -18.98 -5.96 -7.43
CA GLU A 103 -19.04 -5.52 -8.84
C GLU A 103 -19.78 -4.20 -9.03
N ASN A 104 -20.84 -3.97 -8.24
CA ASN A 104 -21.70 -2.79 -8.36
C ASN A 104 -21.41 -1.69 -7.33
N VAL A 105 -20.37 -1.83 -6.52
CA VAL A 105 -20.04 -0.83 -5.48
C VAL A 105 -19.37 0.39 -6.09
N TRP A 106 -18.57 0.20 -7.14
CA TRP A 106 -17.87 1.28 -7.84
C TRP A 106 -18.17 1.23 -9.33
N ASN A 107 -18.90 2.24 -9.80
CA ASN A 107 -19.24 2.38 -11.22
C ASN A 107 -18.15 3.12 -11.98
N LYS A 108 -17.88 2.69 -13.21
CA LYS A 108 -17.02 3.43 -14.15
C LYS A 108 -17.79 4.60 -14.78
N ASN A 109 -17.06 5.59 -15.28
CA ASN A 109 -17.65 6.74 -15.96
C ASN A 109 -18.40 6.34 -17.25
N VAL A 110 -17.97 5.28 -17.93
CA VAL A 110 -18.66 4.69 -19.08
C VAL A 110 -20.14 4.36 -18.80
N ASN A 111 -20.47 4.00 -17.56
CA ASN A 111 -21.83 3.61 -17.18
C ASN A 111 -22.73 4.81 -16.85
N ARG A 112 -22.31 6.06 -17.15
CA ARG A 112 -23.18 7.22 -17.07
C ARG A 112 -23.99 7.31 -18.35
N ASP A 113 -25.30 7.45 -18.25
CA ASP A 113 -26.23 7.74 -19.37
C ASP A 113 -26.03 9.17 -19.91
N LEU A 114 -24.80 9.49 -20.25
CA LEU A 114 -24.45 10.76 -20.89
C LEU A 114 -24.19 10.48 -22.37
N ASN A 115 -24.94 11.16 -23.26
CA ASN A 115 -24.69 11.15 -24.71
C ASN A 115 -23.35 11.82 -25.10
N ILE A 116 -22.40 11.93 -24.17
CA ILE A 116 -21.12 12.59 -24.33
C ILE A 116 -20.03 11.63 -23.94
N GLN A 117 -19.10 11.33 -24.85
CA GLN A 117 -17.92 10.54 -24.58
C GLN A 117 -16.95 11.36 -23.70
N LEU A 118 -16.71 10.90 -22.49
CA LEU A 118 -15.80 11.55 -21.53
C LEU A 118 -14.34 11.12 -21.85
N ARG A 119 -13.39 12.03 -21.66
CA ARG A 119 -11.96 11.74 -21.85
C ARG A 119 -11.39 10.68 -20.89
N ASN A 120 -12.14 10.36 -19.82
CA ASN A 120 -11.71 9.47 -18.74
C ASN A 120 -12.75 8.39 -18.47
N ASP A 121 -13.22 7.73 -19.50
CA ASP A 121 -14.30 6.72 -19.43
C ASP A 121 -13.89 5.48 -18.62
N ASP A 122 -12.61 5.16 -18.58
CA ASP A 122 -12.03 4.03 -17.85
C ASP A 122 -11.87 4.29 -16.34
N LEU A 123 -12.13 5.53 -15.87
CA LEU A 123 -12.01 5.89 -14.46
C LEU A 123 -13.26 5.55 -13.67
N PHE A 124 -13.07 5.20 -12.40
CA PHE A 124 -14.19 5.05 -11.46
C PHE A 124 -14.79 6.40 -11.07
N GLN A 125 -16.10 6.41 -10.89
CA GLN A 125 -16.82 7.57 -10.41
C GLN A 125 -16.42 7.88 -8.97
N MET A 126 -16.15 9.15 -8.70
CA MET A 126 -15.81 9.60 -7.36
C MET A 126 -17.03 10.12 -6.63
N PRO A 127 -17.38 9.56 -5.45
CA PRO A 127 -18.43 10.16 -4.63
C PRO A 127 -17.97 11.51 -4.08
N ALA A 128 -18.93 12.43 -3.87
CA ALA A 128 -18.64 13.73 -3.25
C ALA A 128 -18.33 13.56 -1.75
N PRO A 129 -17.14 13.95 -1.25
CA PRO A 129 -16.80 13.78 0.14
C PRO A 129 -17.43 14.88 1.01
N ASN A 130 -18.18 14.50 2.04
CA ASN A 130 -18.83 15.43 2.97
C ASN A 130 -17.93 15.81 4.16
N CYS A 131 -16.92 14.98 4.48
CA CYS A 131 -16.01 15.19 5.61
C CYS A 131 -14.68 14.45 5.42
N GLU A 132 -13.69 14.81 6.22
CA GLU A 132 -12.36 14.18 6.19
C GLU A 132 -12.39 12.68 6.54
N PHE A 133 -13.34 12.26 7.38
CA PHE A 133 -13.51 10.84 7.68
C PHE A 133 -13.93 10.06 6.43
N PHE A 134 -14.89 10.61 5.66
CA PHE A 134 -15.36 9.97 4.42
C PHE A 134 -14.25 9.78 3.39
N LYS A 135 -13.35 10.76 3.26
CA LYS A 135 -12.18 10.64 2.35
C LYS A 135 -11.26 9.47 2.66
N ARG A 136 -11.24 8.99 3.92
CA ARG A 136 -10.45 7.84 4.33
C ARG A 136 -11.16 6.50 4.10
N MET A 137 -12.50 6.51 3.97
CA MET A 137 -13.27 5.29 3.77
C MET A 137 -12.93 4.59 2.45
N PRO A 138 -13.05 3.25 2.38
CA PRO A 138 -12.74 2.49 1.16
C PRO A 138 -13.54 2.97 -0.05
N ILE A 139 -14.81 3.34 0.14
CA ILE A 139 -15.69 3.82 -0.94
C ILE A 139 -15.12 5.03 -1.70
N PHE A 140 -14.35 5.88 -1.02
CA PHE A 140 -13.70 7.04 -1.60
C PHE A 140 -12.21 6.76 -1.91
N SER A 141 -11.48 6.19 -0.96
CA SER A 141 -10.03 6.08 -1.06
C SER A 141 -9.54 5.04 -2.08
N LEU A 142 -10.32 4.00 -2.36
CA LEU A 142 -9.97 2.97 -3.34
C LEU A 142 -10.03 3.50 -4.78
N PRO A 143 -11.17 4.04 -5.26
CA PRO A 143 -11.23 4.58 -6.61
C PRO A 143 -10.28 5.77 -6.79
N LEU A 144 -10.05 6.58 -5.75
CA LEU A 144 -9.08 7.67 -5.81
C LEU A 144 -7.65 7.16 -6.11
N GLU A 145 -7.19 6.15 -5.38
CA GLU A 145 -5.87 5.54 -5.61
C GLU A 145 -5.77 4.90 -6.99
N TRP A 146 -6.84 4.25 -7.46
CA TRP A 146 -6.87 3.65 -8.78
C TRP A 146 -6.83 4.70 -9.88
N ASN A 147 -7.66 5.72 -9.80
CA ASN A 147 -7.72 6.79 -10.78
C ASN A 147 -6.38 7.54 -10.90
N ASN A 148 -5.63 7.64 -9.80
CA ASN A 148 -4.30 8.26 -9.74
C ASN A 148 -3.15 7.30 -10.07
N SER A 149 -3.42 6.04 -10.41
CA SER A 149 -2.36 5.04 -10.64
C SER A 149 -1.65 5.16 -11.99
N GLY A 150 -2.19 5.98 -12.92
CA GLY A 150 -1.61 6.22 -14.24
C GLY A 150 -1.57 4.95 -15.09
N ASP A 151 -0.42 4.65 -15.68
CA ASP A 151 -0.23 3.53 -16.62
C ASP A 151 -0.47 2.15 -16.00
N LEU A 152 -0.47 2.05 -14.66
CA LEU A 152 -0.74 0.78 -13.98
C LEU A 152 -2.13 0.20 -14.32
N ARG A 153 -3.09 1.04 -14.70
CA ARG A 153 -4.46 0.64 -15.04
C ARG A 153 -4.57 -0.22 -16.30
N PHE A 154 -3.57 -0.16 -17.17
CA PHE A 154 -3.56 -0.85 -18.47
C PHE A 154 -3.00 -2.27 -18.40
N TYR A 155 -2.45 -2.70 -17.24
CA TYR A 155 -1.99 -4.06 -17.04
C TYR A 155 -3.17 -4.95 -16.65
N ASP A 156 -3.65 -5.78 -17.57
CA ASP A 156 -4.72 -6.75 -17.36
C ASP A 156 -4.24 -8.01 -16.62
N ASN A 157 -3.02 -8.44 -16.89
CA ASN A 157 -2.43 -9.60 -16.23
C ASN A 157 -2.03 -9.28 -14.79
N PHE A 158 -2.68 -9.95 -13.84
CA PHE A 158 -2.50 -9.72 -12.40
C PHE A 158 -1.06 -9.92 -11.92
N ILE A 159 -0.34 -10.93 -12.44
CA ILE A 159 1.04 -11.23 -12.03
C ILE A 159 1.98 -10.10 -12.49
N ILE A 160 1.82 -9.65 -13.73
CA ILE A 160 2.60 -8.54 -14.30
C ILE A 160 2.29 -7.27 -13.52
N PHE A 161 1.00 -6.98 -13.33
CA PHE A 161 0.55 -5.82 -12.54
C PHE A 161 1.20 -5.76 -11.16
N ILE A 162 1.15 -6.86 -10.39
CA ILE A 162 1.77 -6.92 -9.05
C ILE A 162 3.27 -6.65 -9.10
N SER A 163 3.97 -7.21 -10.09
CA SER A 163 5.41 -7.01 -10.25
C SER A 163 5.74 -5.55 -10.53
N VAL A 164 5.06 -4.95 -11.51
CA VAL A 164 5.26 -3.54 -11.90
C VAL A 164 4.88 -2.60 -10.76
N LEU A 165 3.74 -2.84 -10.11
CA LEU A 165 3.30 -2.06 -8.96
C LEU A 165 4.33 -2.08 -7.83
N LYS A 166 4.86 -3.25 -7.50
CA LYS A 166 5.86 -3.38 -6.44
C LYS A 166 7.13 -2.60 -6.77
N ASN A 167 7.62 -2.69 -8.01
CA ASN A 167 8.80 -1.96 -8.44
C ASN A 167 8.55 -0.44 -8.38
N LYS A 168 7.42 0.03 -8.91
CA LYS A 168 7.04 1.45 -8.85
C LYS A 168 6.99 1.98 -7.42
N LEU A 169 6.45 1.21 -6.47
CA LEU A 169 6.41 1.62 -5.06
C LEU A 169 7.81 1.69 -4.42
N PHE A 170 8.75 0.84 -4.84
CA PHE A 170 10.15 0.94 -4.41
C PHE A 170 10.86 2.14 -5.05
N ASP A 171 10.59 2.45 -6.31
CA ASP A 171 11.12 3.62 -7.00
C ASP A 171 10.61 4.92 -6.33
N GLU A 172 9.35 4.95 -5.91
CA GLU A 172 8.82 6.05 -5.11
C GLU A 172 9.54 6.19 -3.75
N VAL A 173 9.87 5.08 -3.08
CA VAL A 173 10.67 5.12 -1.85
C VAL A 173 12.08 5.63 -2.13
N TYR A 174 12.67 5.27 -3.27
CA TYR A 174 13.98 5.73 -3.69
C TYR A 174 13.98 7.24 -3.99
N SER A 175 12.98 7.75 -4.71
CA SER A 175 12.85 9.18 -4.99
C SER A 175 12.65 10.02 -3.71
N GLU A 176 11.91 9.49 -2.71
CA GLU A 176 11.76 10.13 -1.39
C GLU A 176 13.08 10.22 -0.60
N LEU A 177 14.12 9.47 -0.98
CA LEU A 177 15.46 9.58 -0.39
C LEU A 177 16.25 10.80 -0.89
N GLY A 178 15.76 11.50 -1.92
CA GLY A 178 16.48 12.62 -2.56
C GLY A 178 17.69 12.16 -3.35
N LEU A 179 17.75 10.89 -3.75
CA LEU A 179 18.83 10.28 -4.55
C LEU A 179 18.44 10.15 -6.03
N ALA A 180 17.29 10.68 -6.42
CA ALA A 180 16.91 10.78 -7.82
C ALA A 180 17.61 12.02 -8.41
N ASP A 181 18.69 11.80 -9.11
CA ASP A 181 19.32 12.80 -9.99
C ASP A 181 18.48 13.05 -11.25
#